data_572fb3dcf7ff3f897b79730e0b551505
#
_entry.id   572fb3dcf7ff3f897b79730e0b551505
#
_cell.length_a   1.000
_cell.length_b   1.000
_cell.length_c   1.000
_cell.angle_alpha   90.00
_cell.angle_beta   90.00
_cell.angle_gamma   90.00
#
_symmetry.space_group_name_H-M   'P 1'
#
loop_
_entity.id
_entity.type
_entity.pdbx_description
1 polymer ?
#
loop_
_entity_poly.entity_id
_entity_poly.type
_entity_poly.pdbx_seq_one_letter_code
_entity_poly.pdbx_strand_id
1 'polypeptide(L)' 'MSIKYELIIYWREEDQAFIAEVPELPGCMADGETYQDAVLNAQVVIEEWIETARTLGRAIPQPKGRLMYA' A
#
# COMPACT_ATOMS: atom_id res chain seq x y z
N MET A 1 10.75 -0.83 10.00
CA MET A 1 10.95 -1.47 8.70
C MET A 1 10.86 -0.44 7.58
N SER A 2 11.73 -0.56 6.60
CA SER A 2 11.74 0.34 5.46
C SER A 2 10.73 -0.14 4.41
N ILE A 3 9.77 0.71 4.08
CA ILE A 3 8.76 0.39 3.05
C ILE A 3 9.23 1.01 1.74
N LYS A 4 9.45 0.18 0.74
CA LYS A 4 10.01 0.63 -0.54
C LYS A 4 9.03 0.51 -1.69
N TYR A 5 7.80 0.07 -1.42
CA TYR A 5 6.77 0.01 -2.44
C TYR A 5 6.24 1.40 -2.74
N GLU A 6 5.82 1.61 -3.97
CA GLU A 6 5.22 2.87 -4.37
C GLU A 6 3.84 3.02 -3.74
N LEU A 7 3.51 4.23 -3.31
CA LEU A 7 2.20 4.55 -2.78
C LEU A 7 1.56 5.60 -3.69
N ILE A 8 0.28 5.41 -3.99
CA ILE A 8 -0.53 6.40 -4.69
C ILE A 8 -1.58 6.88 -3.71
N ILE A 9 -1.54 8.16 -3.37
CA ILE A 9 -2.44 8.73 -2.37
C ILE A 9 -3.35 9.74 -3.02
N TYR A 10 -4.67 9.60 -2.77
CA TYR A 10 -5.65 10.51 -3.33
C TYR A 10 -6.83 10.66 -2.39
N TRP A 11 -7.55 11.74 -2.56
CA TRP A 11 -8.77 12.01 -1.79
C TRP A 11 -9.95 11.28 -2.44
N ARG A 12 -10.73 10.60 -1.60
CA ARG A 12 -11.95 9.95 -2.07
C ARG A 12 -13.15 10.59 -1.39
N GLU A 13 -13.95 11.28 -2.18
CA GLU A 13 -15.07 12.04 -1.67
C GLU A 13 -16.13 11.15 -1.01
N GLU A 14 -16.39 10.00 -1.59
CA GLU A 14 -17.39 9.06 -1.08
C GLU A 14 -17.06 8.60 0.34
N ASP A 15 -15.78 8.45 0.64
CA ASP A 15 -15.32 7.97 1.95
C ASP A 15 -14.90 9.09 2.87
N GLN A 16 -14.84 10.33 2.38
CA GLN A 16 -14.34 11.48 3.12
C GLN A 16 -12.97 11.17 3.74
N ALA A 17 -12.09 10.58 2.95
CA ALA A 17 -10.80 10.12 3.43
C ALA A 17 -9.77 10.12 2.31
N PHE A 18 -8.51 10.15 2.69
CA PHE A 18 -7.42 9.91 1.76
C PHE A 18 -7.21 8.40 1.63
N ILE A 19 -7.04 7.95 0.41
CA ILE A 19 -6.78 6.54 0.11
C ILE A 19 -5.31 6.40 -0.28
N ALA A 20 -4.65 5.38 0.24
CA ALA A 20 -3.28 5.03 -0.15
C ALA A 20 -3.33 3.66 -0.81
N GLU A 21 -3.04 3.60 -2.09
CA GLU A 21 -2.97 2.34 -2.82
C GLU A 21 -1.53 1.92 -3.00
N VAL A 22 -1.29 0.62 -2.92
CA VAL A 22 0.02 0.03 -3.17
C VAL A 22 -0.08 -0.77 -4.46
N PRO A 23 0.25 -0.16 -5.62
CA PRO A 23 -0.01 -0.81 -6.91
C PRO A 23 0.71 -2.14 -7.10
N GLU A 24 1.88 -2.30 -6.49
CA GLU A 24 2.67 -3.51 -6.65
C GLU A 24 2.15 -4.69 -5.83
N LEU A 25 1.27 -4.42 -4.86
CA LEU A 25 0.69 -5.47 -4.01
C LEU A 25 -0.81 -5.52 -4.28
N PRO A 26 -1.29 -6.52 -5.04
CA PRO A 26 -2.70 -6.56 -5.42
C PRO A 26 -3.65 -6.51 -4.22
N GLY A 27 -4.61 -5.60 -4.28
CA GLY A 27 -5.60 -5.44 -3.22
C GLY A 27 -5.11 -4.74 -1.97
N CYS A 28 -3.86 -4.28 -1.96
CA CYS A 28 -3.29 -3.62 -0.79
C CYS A 28 -3.61 -2.14 -0.83
N MET A 29 -4.43 -1.68 0.11
CA MET A 29 -4.78 -0.27 0.21
C MET A 29 -5.17 0.06 1.64
N ALA A 30 -5.09 1.33 1.97
CA ALA A 30 -5.44 1.83 3.29
C ALA A 30 -6.07 3.20 3.16
N ASP A 31 -6.61 3.72 4.24
CA ASP A 31 -7.19 5.04 4.25
C ASP A 31 -6.75 5.80 5.50
N GLY A 32 -6.98 7.10 5.50
CA GLY A 32 -6.66 7.94 6.63
C GLY A 32 -7.31 9.30 6.50
N GLU A 33 -7.41 10.02 7.61
CA GLU A 33 -8.00 11.35 7.61
C GLU A 33 -7.05 12.40 7.05
N THR A 34 -5.75 12.09 7.04
CA THR A 34 -4.72 12.97 6.48
C THR A 34 -3.81 12.14 5.60
N TYR A 35 -2.96 12.82 4.81
CA TYR A 35 -1.94 12.11 4.04
C TYR A 35 -1.06 11.26 4.94
N GLN A 36 -0.66 11.82 6.09
CA GLN A 36 0.22 11.13 7.01
C GLN A 36 -0.45 9.88 7.58
N ASP A 37 -1.71 10.00 7.96
CA ASP A 37 -2.46 8.86 8.48
C ASP A 37 -2.58 7.75 7.43
N ALA A 38 -2.86 8.13 6.18
CA ALA A 38 -2.96 7.16 5.10
C ALA A 38 -1.65 6.42 4.90
N VAL A 39 -0.51 7.14 4.96
CA VAL A 39 0.80 6.51 4.83
C VAL A 39 1.08 5.55 5.98
N LEU A 40 0.81 5.98 7.21
CA LEU A 40 1.04 5.13 8.38
C LEU A 40 0.19 3.87 8.32
N ASN A 41 -1.07 4.03 7.95
CA ASN A 41 -1.98 2.89 7.84
C ASN A 41 -1.56 1.97 6.70
N ALA A 42 -1.08 2.54 5.59
CA ALA A 42 -0.58 1.74 4.48
C ALA A 42 0.61 0.88 4.89
N GLN A 43 1.50 1.43 5.72
CA GLN A 43 2.65 0.65 6.20
C GLN A 43 2.20 -0.59 6.97
N VAL A 44 1.19 -0.44 7.81
CA VAL A 44 0.64 -1.57 8.56
C VAL A 44 0.02 -2.60 7.62
N VAL A 45 -0.76 -2.14 6.65
CA VAL A 45 -1.43 -3.04 5.70
C VAL A 45 -0.40 -3.77 4.83
N ILE A 46 0.67 -3.08 4.43
CA ILE A 46 1.75 -3.72 3.67
C ILE A 46 2.39 -4.84 4.47
N GLU A 47 2.69 -4.59 5.74
CA GLU A 47 3.27 -5.61 6.60
C GLU A 47 2.35 -6.82 6.74
N GLU A 48 1.06 -6.56 6.93
CA GLU A 48 0.07 -7.63 7.02
C GLU A 48 -0.04 -8.41 5.71
N TRP A 49 -0.01 -7.70 4.59
CA TRP A 49 -0.08 -8.32 3.27
C TRP A 49 1.11 -9.26 3.05
N ILE A 50 2.31 -8.78 3.39
CA ILE A 50 3.53 -9.59 3.24
C ILE A 50 3.48 -10.81 4.16
N GLU A 51 3.06 -10.63 5.40
CA GLU A 51 2.96 -11.73 6.35
C GLU A 51 1.97 -12.79 5.88
N THR A 52 0.82 -12.35 5.37
CA THR A 52 -0.19 -13.26 4.83
C THR A 52 0.34 -14.01 3.63
N ALA A 53 1.01 -13.29 2.71
CA ALA A 53 1.57 -13.92 1.52
C ALA A 53 2.62 -14.98 1.89
N ARG A 54 3.44 -14.65 2.89
CA ARG A 54 4.46 -15.58 3.37
C ARG A 54 3.83 -16.83 3.97
N THR A 55 2.81 -16.65 4.79
CA THR A 55 2.09 -17.77 5.42
C THR A 55 1.44 -18.65 4.37
N LEU A 56 0.89 -18.06 3.31
CA LEU A 56 0.22 -18.81 2.25
C LEU A 56 1.18 -19.34 1.18
N GLY A 57 2.46 -19.04 1.30
CA GLY A 57 3.44 -19.46 0.31
C GLY A 57 3.35 -18.74 -1.02
N ARG A 58 2.75 -17.55 -1.03
CA ARG A 58 2.62 -16.73 -2.24
C ARG A 58 3.90 -15.96 -2.52
N ALA A 59 4.14 -15.67 -3.79
CA ALA A 59 5.25 -14.81 -4.17
C ALA A 59 5.00 -13.39 -3.66
N ILE A 60 6.06 -12.77 -3.15
CA ILE A 60 6.02 -11.39 -2.69
C ILE A 60 6.75 -10.54 -3.72
N PRO A 61 6.04 -9.61 -4.41
CA PRO A 61 6.68 -8.77 -5.41
C PRO A 61 7.79 -7.92 -4.81
N GLN A 62 8.88 -7.79 -5.56
CA GLN A 62 9.98 -6.94 -5.15
C GLN A 62 9.60 -5.47 -5.38
N PRO A 63 9.92 -4.58 -4.44
CA PRO A 63 9.66 -3.16 -4.65
C PRO A 63 10.50 -2.65 -5.83
N LYS A 64 9.84 -2.00 -6.78
CA LYS A 64 10.52 -1.46 -7.95
C LYS A 64 10.86 0.02 -7.79
N GLY A 65 10.40 0.62 -6.70
CA GLY A 65 10.56 2.02 -6.42
C GLY A 65 9.59 2.86 -7.20
N ARG A 66 9.85 3.07 -8.47
CA ARG A 66 8.97 3.85 -9.31
C ARG A 66 8.35 2.96 -10.38
N LEU A 67 7.05 3.11 -10.58
CA LEU A 67 6.38 2.34 -11.62
C LEU A 67 6.87 2.77 -12.99
N MET A 68 7.10 1.78 -13.85
CA MET A 68 7.51 2.03 -15.21
C MET A 68 6.31 1.84 -16.14
N TYR A 69 6.12 2.82 -17.02
CA TYR A 69 5.07 2.75 -18.04
C TYR A 69 5.74 2.51 -19.38
N ALA A 70 5.26 1.52 -20.04
CA ALA A 70 5.75 1.21 -21.38
C ALA A 70 5.23 2.22 -22.39
#